data_ead61ac48870b070bced413857f401e7
#
_entry.id   ead61ac48870b070bced413857f401e7
#
_cell.length_a   1.000
_cell.length_b   1.000
_cell.length_c   1.000
_cell.angle_alpha   90.00
_cell.angle_beta   90.00
_cell.angle_gamma   90.00
#
_symmetry.space_group_name_H-M   'P 1'
#
loop_
_entity.id
_entity.type
_entity.pdbx_description
1 polymer ?
#
loop_
_entity_poly.entity_id
_entity_poly.type
_entity_poly.pdbx_seq_one_letter_code
_entity_poly.pdbx_strand_id
1 'polypeptide(L)'
;MLIYILFILLILMFVVIYTKIDKDIFSPALLFVLTYIVSVGCAVCNVKLWNIKMAPVTFCVLLLGTLEFVGISLYISSRYRVYEKKIIQRPLKEIELPWWKIILTDTACAGYMVLLYCNVIAIAGRHGTYENLSEALAIFKKVTTETLTDSLPWWLGQVERLAMLCGYIFMYIVIRNIIAQGRRMSKRQIAKNSCCIIPILLHLCNGFLVGDRLQMLQIIVGGVIICFLMWSYKTGKRYISLKTIGILAVCACAGLVLFYFSASLIGRVNTKGLWEYITFYCGCSIECLNQFFKNPPMPSNIFGKETLYNLNLKLYTLGLLDLKKFYSIHLEFRYYGDVMVGNVYTAYRRWIYDFGFVGAVFLQGVMAAVISIFYNKLKYRKVRNIGFWLILYSYLAYTVVFHPIDGYFYVQYVSQTFITTVILIWLMYWFFVNMKIEYKNGLIIHINKNIRIEKFHLVRSK
;
A
#
# COMPACT_ATOMS: atom_id res chain seq x y z
N MET A 1 20.86 19.96 16.23
CA MET A 1 20.77 21.06 15.23
C MET A 1 20.40 20.54 13.84
N LEU A 2 21.08 19.56 13.23
CA LEU A 2 20.84 19.11 11.86
C LEU A 2 19.41 18.64 11.58
N ILE A 3 18.72 17.96 12.50
CA ILE A 3 17.34 17.48 12.30
C ILE A 3 16.34 18.64 12.12
N TYR A 4 16.53 19.76 12.83
CA TYR A 4 15.67 20.95 12.68
C TYR A 4 15.91 21.63 11.34
N ILE A 5 17.19 21.71 10.91
CA ILE A 5 17.55 22.24 9.58
C ILE A 5 16.92 21.39 8.49
N LEU A 6 17.02 20.05 8.60
CA LEU A 6 16.37 19.13 7.65
C LEU A 6 14.86 19.35 7.57
N PHE A 7 14.19 19.48 8.73
CA PHE A 7 12.76 19.71 8.80
C PHE A 7 12.34 21.00 8.06
N ILE A 8 13.07 22.11 8.32
CA ILE A 8 12.83 23.39 7.65
C ILE A 8 13.06 23.29 6.14
N LEU A 9 14.15 22.64 5.71
CA LEU A 9 14.46 22.46 4.29
C LEU A 9 13.39 21.65 3.56
N LEU A 10 12.85 20.60 4.20
CA LEU A 10 11.76 19.80 3.64
C LEU A 10 10.47 20.63 3.48
N ILE A 11 10.12 21.48 4.47
CA ILE A 11 8.98 22.40 4.37
C ILE A 11 9.17 23.40 3.22
N LEU A 12 10.37 24.01 3.13
CA LEU A 12 10.67 24.93 2.03
C LEU A 12 10.58 24.24 0.67
N MET A 13 11.13 23.03 0.57
CA MET A 13 11.03 22.19 -0.64
C MET A 13 9.56 21.92 -1.00
N PHE A 14 8.71 21.56 -0.02
CA PHE A 14 7.29 21.35 -0.25
C PHE A 14 6.60 22.59 -0.83
N VAL A 15 6.83 23.76 -0.24
CA VAL A 15 6.24 25.03 -0.71
C VAL A 15 6.68 25.35 -2.15
N VAL A 16 7.99 25.21 -2.46
CA VAL A 16 8.51 25.44 -3.80
C VAL A 16 7.91 24.49 -4.81
N ILE A 17 7.85 23.20 -4.50
CA ILE A 17 7.28 22.19 -5.43
C ILE A 17 5.79 22.43 -5.62
N TYR A 18 5.04 22.72 -4.55
CA TYR A 18 3.59 22.96 -4.60
C TYR A 18 3.22 24.07 -5.59
N THR A 19 4.04 25.12 -5.67
CA THR A 19 3.85 26.19 -6.65
C THR A 19 4.22 25.79 -8.07
N LYS A 20 5.19 24.86 -8.26
CA LYS A 20 5.68 24.43 -9.57
C LYS A 20 4.81 23.38 -10.27
N ILE A 21 4.04 22.56 -9.55
CA ILE A 21 3.25 21.43 -10.09
C ILE A 21 1.74 21.63 -10.05
N ASP A 22 1.26 22.86 -10.29
CA ASP A 22 -0.16 23.20 -10.35
C ASP A 22 -0.94 22.76 -9.09
N LYS A 23 -0.32 22.84 -7.92
CA LYS A 23 -0.92 22.49 -6.61
C LYS A 23 -1.43 21.05 -6.52
N ASP A 24 -0.84 20.12 -7.27
CA ASP A 24 -1.19 18.70 -7.27
C ASP A 24 -0.54 17.95 -6.11
N ILE A 25 -1.24 17.87 -4.97
CA ILE A 25 -0.74 17.22 -3.74
C ILE A 25 -0.48 15.73 -3.94
N PHE A 26 -1.20 15.07 -4.86
CA PHE A 26 -1.03 13.63 -5.14
C PHE A 26 0.08 13.34 -6.15
N SER A 27 0.77 14.37 -6.64
CA SER A 27 1.97 14.12 -7.44
C SER A 27 3.01 13.37 -6.62
N PRO A 28 3.73 12.40 -7.20
CA PRO A 28 4.74 11.63 -6.47
C PRO A 28 5.77 12.51 -5.74
N ALA A 29 6.19 13.62 -6.35
CA ALA A 29 7.13 14.56 -5.73
C ALA A 29 6.59 15.17 -4.43
N LEU A 30 5.36 15.72 -4.46
CA LEU A 30 4.79 16.35 -3.25
C LEU A 30 4.43 15.31 -2.19
N LEU A 31 3.87 14.17 -2.61
CA LEU A 31 3.52 13.10 -1.69
C LEU A 31 4.77 12.58 -0.96
N PHE A 32 5.87 12.41 -1.68
CA PHE A 32 7.15 11.96 -1.11
C PHE A 32 7.69 12.96 -0.07
N VAL A 33 7.76 14.23 -0.41
CA VAL A 33 8.23 15.27 0.52
C VAL A 33 7.32 15.38 1.74
N LEU A 34 5.99 15.34 1.55
CA LEU A 34 5.01 15.41 2.64
C LEU A 34 5.22 14.28 3.66
N THR A 35 5.45 13.06 3.19
CA THR A 35 5.67 11.91 4.09
C THR A 35 6.96 12.04 4.88
N TYR A 36 8.01 12.61 4.29
CA TYR A 36 9.24 12.91 5.02
C TYR A 36 9.07 14.09 6.00
N ILE A 37 8.28 15.12 5.67
CA ILE A 37 7.93 16.18 6.63
C ILE A 37 7.25 15.57 7.87
N VAL A 38 6.29 14.68 7.68
CA VAL A 38 5.59 14.00 8.79
C VAL A 38 6.57 13.17 9.60
N SER A 39 7.40 12.35 8.95
CA SER A 39 8.33 11.46 9.65
C SER A 39 9.42 12.21 10.41
N VAL A 40 10.06 13.19 9.77
CA VAL A 40 11.09 14.04 10.42
C VAL A 40 10.45 14.90 11.51
N GLY A 41 9.25 15.46 11.30
CA GLY A 41 8.52 16.22 12.30
C GLY A 41 8.19 15.40 13.55
N CYS A 42 7.73 14.15 13.37
CA CYS A 42 7.52 13.21 14.49
C CYS A 42 8.84 12.85 15.20
N ALA A 43 9.94 12.71 14.47
CA ALA A 43 11.26 12.51 15.09
C ALA A 43 11.72 13.75 15.89
N VAL A 44 11.44 14.97 15.40
CA VAL A 44 11.70 16.22 16.12
C VAL A 44 10.95 16.26 17.45
N CYS A 45 9.70 15.79 17.52
CA CYS A 45 8.94 15.69 18.77
C CYS A 45 9.62 14.77 19.80
N ASN A 46 10.36 13.76 19.34
CA ASN A 46 11.03 12.77 20.19
C ASN A 46 12.53 13.00 20.37
N VAL A 47 13.07 14.18 19.99
CA VAL A 47 14.52 14.48 20.10
C VAL A 47 15.06 14.30 21.51
N LYS A 48 14.30 14.72 22.52
CA LYS A 48 14.73 14.57 23.92
C LYS A 48 14.64 13.11 24.38
N LEU A 49 13.55 12.41 24.03
CA LEU A 49 13.31 11.02 24.44
C LEU A 49 14.38 10.08 23.88
N TRP A 50 14.77 10.24 22.62
CA TRP A 50 15.77 9.38 21.96
C TRP A 50 17.15 9.99 21.91
N ASN A 51 17.37 11.18 22.54
CA ASN A 51 18.63 11.95 22.49
C ASN A 51 19.19 12.04 21.04
N ILE A 52 18.35 12.45 20.10
CA ILE A 52 18.71 12.43 18.68
C ILE A 52 19.88 13.42 18.41
N LYS A 53 21.01 12.86 18.09
CA LYS A 53 22.17 13.58 17.56
C LYS A 53 22.39 13.13 16.13
N MET A 54 21.70 13.79 15.18
CA MET A 54 21.74 13.42 13.77
C MET A 54 23.16 13.54 13.21
N ALA A 55 23.65 12.45 12.63
CA ALA A 55 24.93 12.42 11.95
C ALA A 55 24.84 13.17 10.59
N PRO A 56 25.93 13.80 10.13
CA PRO A 56 25.96 14.48 8.83
C PRO A 56 25.60 13.53 7.68
N VAL A 57 26.01 12.27 7.72
CA VAL A 57 25.67 11.24 6.73
C VAL A 57 24.15 11.03 6.65
N THR A 58 23.49 10.90 7.82
CA THR A 58 22.02 10.75 7.86
C THR A 58 21.32 11.95 7.25
N PHE A 59 21.78 13.15 7.60
CA PHE A 59 21.26 14.40 7.04
C PHE A 59 21.41 14.44 5.52
N CYS A 60 22.61 14.13 5.00
CA CYS A 60 22.89 14.13 3.56
C CYS A 60 22.05 13.08 2.82
N VAL A 61 21.95 11.87 3.34
CA VAL A 61 21.15 10.79 2.70
C VAL A 61 19.66 11.18 2.61
N LEU A 62 19.10 11.72 3.69
CA LEU A 62 17.70 12.13 3.69
C LEU A 62 17.43 13.31 2.77
N LEU A 63 18.31 14.33 2.80
CA LEU A 63 18.13 15.53 1.99
C LEU A 63 18.38 15.24 0.49
N LEU A 64 19.55 14.66 0.16
CA LEU A 64 19.94 14.41 -1.23
C LEU A 64 19.03 13.35 -1.89
N GLY A 65 18.68 12.29 -1.16
CA GLY A 65 17.74 11.30 -1.68
C GLY A 65 16.34 11.89 -1.90
N THR A 66 15.87 12.79 -1.04
CA THR A 66 14.60 13.50 -1.28
C THR A 66 14.70 14.42 -2.50
N LEU A 67 15.81 15.16 -2.64
CA LEU A 67 16.07 16.01 -3.81
C LEU A 67 16.13 15.20 -5.10
N GLU A 68 16.76 14.04 -5.08
CA GLU A 68 16.85 13.12 -6.22
C GLU A 68 15.45 12.66 -6.67
N PHE A 69 14.64 12.11 -5.75
CA PHE A 69 13.28 11.67 -6.06
C PHE A 69 12.45 12.80 -6.66
N VAL A 70 12.50 13.96 -6.03
CA VAL A 70 11.78 15.16 -6.48
C VAL A 70 12.28 15.62 -7.84
N GLY A 71 13.58 15.70 -8.05
CA GLY A 71 14.18 16.14 -9.31
C GLY A 71 13.73 15.26 -10.48
N ILE A 72 13.83 13.93 -10.33
CA ILE A 72 13.39 12.97 -11.36
C ILE A 72 11.88 13.07 -11.58
N SER A 73 11.09 13.15 -10.52
CA SER A 73 9.64 13.26 -10.61
C SER A 73 9.19 14.53 -11.31
N LEU A 74 9.81 15.67 -11.00
CA LEU A 74 9.53 16.95 -11.66
C LEU A 74 9.95 16.94 -13.12
N TYR A 75 11.13 16.39 -13.44
CA TYR A 75 11.60 16.25 -14.81
C TYR A 75 10.62 15.44 -15.65
N ILE A 76 10.17 14.28 -15.17
CA ILE A 76 9.19 13.44 -15.87
C ILE A 76 7.86 14.18 -16.00
N SER A 77 7.36 14.80 -14.93
CA SER A 77 6.08 15.53 -14.95
C SER A 77 6.12 16.71 -15.94
N SER A 78 7.25 17.41 -16.05
CA SER A 78 7.42 18.50 -17.01
C SER A 78 7.29 18.02 -18.47
N ARG A 79 7.86 16.85 -18.81
CA ARG A 79 7.74 16.25 -20.14
C ARG A 79 6.29 15.92 -20.50
N TYR A 80 5.51 15.39 -19.55
CA TYR A 80 4.09 15.13 -19.80
C TYR A 80 3.26 16.41 -19.90
N ARG A 81 3.60 17.46 -19.15
CA ARG A 81 2.89 18.73 -19.16
C ARG A 81 3.04 19.50 -20.49
N VAL A 82 4.21 19.45 -21.10
CA VAL A 82 4.47 20.10 -22.40
C VAL A 82 3.55 19.55 -23.49
N TYR A 83 3.31 18.24 -23.50
CA TYR A 83 2.50 17.58 -24.52
C TYR A 83 0.99 17.69 -24.29
N GLU A 84 0.53 17.97 -23.08
CA GLU A 84 -0.90 18.03 -22.77
C GLU A 84 -1.27 19.19 -21.85
N LYS A 85 -1.79 20.25 -22.46
CA LYS A 85 -2.23 21.45 -21.73
C LYS A 85 -3.51 21.24 -20.90
N LYS A 86 -4.35 20.23 -21.19
CA LYS A 86 -5.62 19.97 -20.49
C LYS A 86 -5.81 18.48 -20.24
N ILE A 87 -6.36 18.14 -19.07
CA ILE A 87 -6.87 16.79 -18.80
C ILE A 87 -8.12 16.61 -19.66
N ILE A 88 -8.15 15.56 -20.47
CA ILE A 88 -9.29 15.26 -21.34
C ILE A 88 -10.47 14.85 -20.43
N GLN A 89 -11.48 15.70 -20.34
CA GLN A 89 -12.74 15.32 -19.70
C GLN A 89 -13.45 14.28 -20.57
N ARG A 90 -13.73 13.13 -19.98
CA ARG A 90 -14.59 12.13 -20.61
C ARG A 90 -15.66 11.73 -19.61
N PRO A 91 -16.92 11.58 -20.03
CA PRO A 91 -17.96 11.10 -19.13
C PRO A 91 -17.56 9.77 -18.55
N LEU A 92 -17.53 9.70 -17.22
CA LEU A 92 -17.33 8.44 -16.50
C LEU A 92 -18.65 7.68 -16.54
N LYS A 93 -18.66 6.54 -17.22
CA LYS A 93 -19.79 5.59 -17.16
C LYS A 93 -19.66 4.73 -15.91
N GLU A 94 -20.76 4.45 -15.28
CA GLU A 94 -20.83 3.48 -14.18
C GLU A 94 -20.47 2.07 -14.64
N ILE A 95 -20.07 1.23 -13.69
CA ILE A 95 -19.88 -0.21 -13.87
C ILE A 95 -21.03 -0.90 -13.18
N GLU A 96 -21.95 -1.45 -13.97
CA GLU A 96 -23.05 -2.25 -13.46
C GLU A 96 -22.59 -3.69 -13.26
N LEU A 97 -22.51 -4.11 -11.99
CA LEU A 97 -22.31 -5.51 -11.66
C LEU A 97 -23.65 -6.24 -11.57
N PRO A 98 -23.76 -7.45 -12.15
CA PRO A 98 -24.91 -8.33 -11.90
C PRO A 98 -24.87 -8.84 -10.45
N TRP A 99 -26.03 -9.04 -9.82
CA TRP A 99 -26.15 -9.47 -8.43
C TRP A 99 -25.38 -10.77 -8.13
N TRP A 100 -25.36 -11.72 -9.05
CA TRP A 100 -24.68 -12.99 -8.83
C TRP A 100 -23.15 -12.82 -8.61
N LYS A 101 -22.50 -11.85 -9.30
CA LYS A 101 -21.08 -11.56 -9.07
C LYS A 101 -20.83 -10.96 -7.70
N ILE A 102 -21.73 -10.08 -7.24
CA ILE A 102 -21.63 -9.45 -5.92
C ILE A 102 -21.79 -10.54 -4.84
N ILE A 103 -22.89 -11.31 -4.90
CA ILE A 103 -23.18 -12.36 -3.91
C ILE A 103 -22.06 -13.42 -3.89
N LEU A 104 -21.60 -13.88 -5.04
CA LEU A 104 -20.49 -14.84 -5.13
C LEU A 104 -19.24 -14.32 -4.44
N THR A 105 -18.88 -13.05 -4.68
CA THR A 105 -17.68 -12.45 -4.09
C THR A 105 -17.83 -12.25 -2.59
N ASP A 106 -18.98 -11.73 -2.16
CA ASP A 106 -19.24 -11.48 -0.73
C ASP A 106 -19.21 -12.80 0.05
N THR A 107 -19.84 -13.86 -0.48
CA THR A 107 -19.84 -15.19 0.12
C THR A 107 -18.43 -15.80 0.14
N ALA A 108 -17.66 -15.68 -0.95
CA ALA A 108 -16.30 -16.19 -1.02
C ALA A 108 -15.37 -15.46 -0.03
N CYS A 109 -15.45 -14.12 0.04
CA CYS A 109 -14.66 -13.33 0.99
C CYS A 109 -15.08 -13.62 2.45
N ALA A 110 -16.36 -13.75 2.73
CA ALA A 110 -16.84 -14.13 4.07
C ALA A 110 -16.40 -15.55 4.46
N GLY A 111 -16.50 -16.51 3.54
CA GLY A 111 -15.99 -17.88 3.75
C GLY A 111 -14.50 -17.91 4.04
N TYR A 112 -13.71 -17.12 3.30
CA TYR A 112 -12.29 -16.94 3.57
C TYR A 112 -12.03 -16.40 5.00
N MET A 113 -12.80 -15.38 5.43
CA MET A 113 -12.64 -14.80 6.77
C MET A 113 -12.92 -15.81 7.88
N VAL A 114 -13.95 -16.68 7.69
CA VAL A 114 -14.24 -17.77 8.65
C VAL A 114 -13.09 -18.77 8.69
N LEU A 115 -12.57 -19.18 7.51
CA LEU A 115 -11.43 -20.10 7.43
C LEU A 115 -10.18 -19.51 8.08
N LEU A 116 -9.90 -18.24 7.84
CA LEU A 116 -8.78 -17.55 8.47
C LEU A 116 -8.93 -17.51 9.98
N TYR A 117 -10.09 -17.09 10.48
CA TYR A 117 -10.39 -17.08 11.91
C TYR A 117 -10.17 -18.45 12.58
N CYS A 118 -10.73 -19.51 11.99
CA CYS A 118 -10.54 -20.88 12.50
C CYS A 118 -9.06 -21.29 12.55
N ASN A 119 -8.26 -20.96 11.51
CA ASN A 119 -6.84 -21.29 11.49
C ASN A 119 -6.04 -20.47 12.52
N VAL A 120 -6.35 -19.16 12.66
CA VAL A 120 -5.71 -18.29 13.67
C VAL A 120 -5.95 -18.84 15.09
N ILE A 121 -7.21 -19.18 15.42
CA ILE A 121 -7.57 -19.75 16.74
C ILE A 121 -6.93 -21.12 16.93
N ALA A 122 -6.90 -21.98 15.92
CA ALA A 122 -6.26 -23.28 15.99
C ALA A 122 -4.75 -23.19 16.23
N ILE A 123 -4.05 -22.25 15.57
CA ILE A 123 -2.62 -22.02 15.79
C ILE A 123 -2.41 -21.46 17.20
N ALA A 124 -3.18 -20.47 17.63
CA ALA A 124 -3.06 -19.90 18.98
C ALA A 124 -3.25 -20.98 20.06
N GLY A 125 -4.28 -21.82 19.94
CA GLY A 125 -4.58 -22.90 20.89
C GLY A 125 -3.53 -24.01 20.97
N ARG A 126 -2.73 -24.22 19.90
CA ARG A 126 -1.60 -25.17 19.95
C ARG A 126 -0.39 -24.66 20.73
N HIS A 127 -0.26 -23.33 20.85
CA HIS A 127 0.93 -22.69 21.42
C HIS A 127 0.70 -21.95 22.74
N GLY A 128 -0.56 -21.86 23.21
CA GLY A 128 -0.87 -21.26 24.51
C GLY A 128 -2.35 -21.29 24.86
N THR A 129 -2.63 -20.97 26.11
CA THR A 129 -3.99 -20.74 26.62
C THR A 129 -4.33 -19.26 26.48
N TYR A 130 -5.57 -18.93 26.18
CA TYR A 130 -6.06 -17.56 26.05
C TYR A 130 -7.51 -17.47 26.54
N GLU A 131 -7.85 -16.35 27.14
CA GLU A 131 -9.20 -16.10 27.67
C GLU A 131 -10.05 -15.28 26.66
N ASN A 132 -9.40 -14.53 25.78
CA ASN A 132 -10.08 -13.66 24.82
C ASN A 132 -9.39 -13.66 23.44
N LEU A 133 -10.09 -13.11 22.44
CA LEU A 133 -9.59 -13.04 21.08
C LEU A 133 -8.27 -12.24 20.96
N SER A 134 -8.13 -11.16 21.73
CA SER A 134 -6.93 -10.31 21.70
C SER A 134 -5.67 -11.09 22.11
N GLU A 135 -5.76 -11.93 23.15
CA GLU A 135 -4.68 -12.82 23.57
C GLU A 135 -4.38 -13.90 22.54
N ALA A 136 -5.42 -14.51 21.95
CA ALA A 136 -5.24 -15.48 20.87
C ALA A 136 -4.49 -14.86 19.68
N LEU A 137 -4.83 -13.62 19.27
CA LEU A 137 -4.15 -12.90 18.21
C LEU A 137 -2.70 -12.54 18.58
N ALA A 138 -2.42 -12.22 19.84
CA ALA A 138 -1.06 -11.97 20.33
C ALA A 138 -0.19 -13.25 20.25
N ILE A 139 -0.72 -14.40 20.71
CA ILE A 139 -0.04 -15.71 20.60
C ILE A 139 0.20 -16.05 19.13
N PHE A 140 -0.84 -15.98 18.28
CA PHE A 140 -0.75 -16.25 16.86
C PHE A 140 0.36 -15.41 16.21
N LYS A 141 0.38 -14.11 16.47
CA LYS A 141 1.38 -13.21 15.90
C LYS A 141 2.80 -13.54 16.37
N LYS A 142 2.98 -13.81 17.66
CA LYS A 142 4.27 -14.21 18.23
C LYS A 142 4.81 -15.45 17.51
N VAL A 143 3.97 -16.46 17.36
CA VAL A 143 4.32 -17.75 16.78
C VAL A 143 4.62 -17.66 15.28
N THR A 144 3.83 -16.90 14.53
CA THR A 144 3.94 -16.84 13.07
C THR A 144 4.91 -15.78 12.57
N THR A 145 5.21 -14.76 13.38
CA THR A 145 6.01 -13.61 12.94
C THR A 145 7.34 -13.48 13.69
N GLU A 146 7.36 -13.75 15.00
CA GLU A 146 8.55 -13.55 15.82
C GLU A 146 9.37 -14.83 15.95
N THR A 147 8.75 -15.93 16.37
CA THR A 147 9.43 -17.22 16.57
C THR A 147 9.46 -18.10 15.34
N LEU A 148 8.56 -17.86 14.38
CA LEU A 148 8.43 -18.64 13.13
C LEU A 148 8.29 -20.16 13.36
N THR A 149 7.65 -20.54 14.48
CA THR A 149 7.48 -21.95 14.87
C THR A 149 6.27 -22.60 14.22
N ASP A 150 5.31 -21.79 13.75
CA ASP A 150 4.12 -22.24 13.02
C ASP A 150 3.76 -21.22 11.93
N SER A 151 2.93 -21.61 10.98
CA SER A 151 2.51 -20.75 9.87
C SER A 151 1.11 -21.10 9.37
N LEU A 152 0.44 -20.14 8.76
CA LEU A 152 -0.79 -20.42 8.03
C LEU A 152 -0.54 -21.37 6.86
N PRO A 153 -1.51 -22.25 6.52
CA PRO A 153 -1.41 -23.12 5.35
C PRO A 153 -1.18 -22.29 4.07
N TRP A 154 -0.26 -22.75 3.21
CA TRP A 154 0.13 -22.03 2.00
C TRP A 154 -1.06 -21.68 1.07
N TRP A 155 -2.04 -22.56 0.97
CA TRP A 155 -3.24 -22.34 0.14
C TRP A 155 -4.10 -21.21 0.69
N LEU A 156 -4.15 -21.02 2.02
CA LEU A 156 -4.91 -19.94 2.65
C LEU A 156 -4.32 -18.57 2.26
N GLY A 157 -3.00 -18.46 2.14
CA GLY A 157 -2.33 -17.26 1.63
C GLY A 157 -2.66 -16.97 0.16
N GLN A 158 -2.96 -18.00 -0.67
CA GLN A 158 -3.43 -17.75 -2.04
C GLN A 158 -4.88 -17.22 -2.06
N VAL A 159 -5.75 -17.76 -1.20
CA VAL A 159 -7.13 -17.27 -1.05
C VAL A 159 -7.15 -15.87 -0.47
N GLU A 160 -6.29 -15.57 0.51
CA GLU A 160 -6.07 -14.21 1.04
C GLU A 160 -5.77 -13.21 -0.07
N ARG A 161 -4.85 -13.58 -0.97
CA ARG A 161 -4.50 -12.72 -2.12
C ARG A 161 -5.70 -12.44 -3.02
N LEU A 162 -6.52 -13.44 -3.30
CA LEU A 162 -7.75 -13.25 -4.09
C LEU A 162 -8.74 -12.34 -3.36
N ALA A 163 -8.95 -12.52 -2.05
CA ALA A 163 -9.82 -11.68 -1.24
C ALA A 163 -9.33 -10.22 -1.19
N MET A 164 -8.02 -10.02 -1.02
CA MET A 164 -7.39 -8.69 -1.09
C MET A 164 -7.68 -8.02 -2.45
N LEU A 165 -7.50 -8.73 -3.55
CA LEU A 165 -7.72 -8.19 -4.90
C LEU A 165 -9.20 -7.89 -5.17
N CYS A 166 -10.14 -8.69 -4.61
CA CYS A 166 -11.56 -8.33 -4.59
C CYS A 166 -11.75 -6.96 -3.91
N GLY A 167 -11.13 -6.75 -2.74
CA GLY A 167 -11.17 -5.45 -2.04
C GLY A 167 -10.74 -4.28 -2.94
N TYR A 168 -9.61 -4.38 -3.62
CA TYR A 168 -9.10 -3.33 -4.52
C TYR A 168 -10.00 -3.09 -5.75
N ILE A 169 -10.50 -4.15 -6.38
CA ILE A 169 -11.36 -4.03 -7.57
C ILE A 169 -12.72 -3.46 -7.19
N PHE A 170 -13.32 -3.92 -6.10
CA PHE A 170 -14.61 -3.42 -5.64
C PHE A 170 -14.50 -1.98 -5.14
N MET A 171 -13.40 -1.62 -4.47
CA MET A 171 -13.10 -0.24 -4.11
C MET A 171 -13.05 0.67 -5.36
N TYR A 172 -12.37 0.24 -6.43
CA TYR A 172 -12.36 0.98 -7.70
C TYR A 172 -13.78 1.13 -8.28
N ILE A 173 -14.59 0.06 -8.28
CA ILE A 173 -15.96 0.07 -8.81
C ILE A 173 -16.85 1.02 -8.01
N VAL A 174 -16.83 0.91 -6.67
CA VAL A 174 -17.63 1.77 -5.77
C VAL A 174 -17.26 3.25 -5.95
N ILE A 175 -15.98 3.58 -5.88
CA ILE A 175 -15.50 4.96 -6.03
C ILE A 175 -15.90 5.51 -7.41
N ARG A 176 -15.69 4.72 -8.46
CA ARG A 176 -16.06 5.11 -9.82
C ARG A 176 -17.56 5.36 -9.96
N ASN A 177 -18.41 4.49 -9.41
CA ASN A 177 -19.86 4.63 -9.49
C ASN A 177 -20.35 5.85 -8.71
N ILE A 178 -19.84 6.07 -7.49
CA ILE A 178 -20.17 7.25 -6.68
C ILE A 178 -19.78 8.53 -7.42
N ILE A 179 -18.58 8.59 -7.99
CA ILE A 179 -18.13 9.77 -8.72
C ILE A 179 -18.91 9.95 -10.02
N ALA A 180 -19.20 8.88 -10.79
CA ALA A 180 -19.93 8.98 -12.05
C ALA A 180 -21.35 9.51 -11.85
N GLN A 181 -22.11 8.98 -10.92
CA GLN A 181 -23.52 9.28 -10.69
C GLN A 181 -23.77 10.46 -9.74
N GLY A 182 -22.90 10.65 -8.74
CA GLY A 182 -23.06 11.68 -7.72
C GLY A 182 -24.36 11.48 -6.92
N ARG A 183 -25.17 12.55 -6.80
CA ARG A 183 -26.44 12.50 -6.04
C ARG A 183 -27.62 11.84 -6.76
N ARG A 184 -27.43 11.36 -8.01
CA ARG A 184 -28.51 10.80 -8.86
C ARG A 184 -28.60 9.27 -8.81
N MET A 185 -28.06 8.64 -7.77
CA MET A 185 -28.14 7.18 -7.62
C MET A 185 -29.56 6.72 -7.28
N SER A 186 -30.07 5.72 -7.99
CA SER A 186 -31.31 5.03 -7.63
C SER A 186 -31.13 4.18 -6.37
N LYS A 187 -32.24 3.86 -5.67
CA LYS A 187 -32.21 2.96 -4.49
C LYS A 187 -31.51 1.62 -4.79
N ARG A 188 -31.77 1.03 -5.99
CA ARG A 188 -31.14 -0.22 -6.43
C ARG A 188 -29.62 -0.09 -6.61
N GLN A 189 -29.15 1.02 -7.13
CA GLN A 189 -27.72 1.30 -7.30
C GLN A 189 -27.03 1.54 -5.95
N ILE A 190 -27.69 2.23 -5.02
CA ILE A 190 -27.20 2.41 -3.65
C ILE A 190 -27.04 1.04 -2.99
N ALA A 191 -28.07 0.17 -3.06
CA ALA A 191 -28.00 -1.17 -2.49
C ALA A 191 -26.85 -2.00 -3.08
N LYS A 192 -26.69 -2.00 -4.42
CA LYS A 192 -25.55 -2.68 -5.06
C LYS A 192 -24.19 -2.15 -4.61
N ASN A 193 -24.03 -0.83 -4.57
CA ASN A 193 -22.77 -0.23 -4.12
C ASN A 193 -22.50 -0.53 -2.63
N SER A 194 -23.55 -0.59 -1.79
CA SER A 194 -23.41 -0.96 -0.38
C SER A 194 -22.93 -2.42 -0.22
N CYS A 195 -23.48 -3.36 -0.98
CA CYS A 195 -22.95 -4.73 -1.01
C CYS A 195 -21.51 -4.77 -1.51
N CYS A 196 -21.17 -4.01 -2.54
CA CYS A 196 -19.78 -3.92 -3.02
C CYS A 196 -18.77 -3.36 -2.00
N ILE A 197 -19.21 -2.78 -0.89
CA ILE A 197 -18.33 -2.37 0.22
C ILE A 197 -17.91 -3.56 1.08
N ILE A 198 -18.68 -4.66 1.10
CA ILE A 198 -18.42 -5.83 1.94
C ILE A 198 -17.01 -6.41 1.73
N PRO A 199 -16.53 -6.71 0.51
CA PRO A 199 -15.18 -7.23 0.30
C PRO A 199 -14.08 -6.25 0.77
N ILE A 200 -14.34 -4.93 0.70
CA ILE A 200 -13.41 -3.91 1.18
C ILE A 200 -13.31 -3.97 2.71
N LEU A 201 -14.45 -4.05 3.40
CA LEU A 201 -14.49 -4.17 4.87
C LEU A 201 -13.86 -5.48 5.33
N LEU A 202 -14.15 -6.60 4.68
CA LEU A 202 -13.57 -7.90 5.00
C LEU A 202 -12.04 -7.89 4.82
N HIS A 203 -11.53 -7.22 3.77
CA HIS A 203 -10.08 -7.05 3.63
C HIS A 203 -9.46 -6.18 4.75
N LEU A 204 -10.15 -5.14 5.20
CA LEU A 204 -9.71 -4.37 6.36
C LEU A 204 -9.69 -5.25 7.64
N CYS A 205 -10.73 -6.08 7.84
CA CYS A 205 -10.78 -7.02 8.96
C CYS A 205 -9.68 -8.09 8.90
N ASN A 206 -9.25 -8.52 7.70
CA ASN A 206 -8.13 -9.44 7.53
C ASN A 206 -6.85 -8.92 8.20
N GLY A 207 -6.53 -7.65 8.01
CA GLY A 207 -5.37 -7.01 8.63
C GLY A 207 -5.39 -7.08 10.17
N PHE A 208 -6.57 -7.08 10.80
CA PHE A 208 -6.69 -7.28 12.25
C PHE A 208 -6.42 -8.74 12.64
N LEU A 209 -7.01 -9.71 11.95
CA LEU A 209 -6.86 -11.13 12.29
C LEU A 209 -5.43 -11.63 12.11
N VAL A 210 -4.74 -11.17 11.05
CA VAL A 210 -3.33 -11.53 10.80
C VAL A 210 -2.36 -10.66 11.63
N GLY A 211 -2.85 -9.58 12.25
CA GLY A 211 -2.02 -8.62 12.99
C GLY A 211 -1.16 -7.73 12.09
N ASP A 212 -1.44 -7.68 10.77
CA ASP A 212 -0.75 -6.84 9.78
C ASP A 212 -1.58 -5.60 9.43
N ARG A 213 -1.37 -4.54 10.21
CA ARG A 213 -2.06 -3.26 9.99
C ARG A 213 -1.59 -2.51 8.73
N LEU A 214 -0.45 -2.91 8.15
CA LEU A 214 0.06 -2.28 6.93
C LEU A 214 -0.90 -2.51 5.76
N GLN A 215 -1.49 -3.71 5.63
CA GLN A 215 -2.46 -4.03 4.58
C GLN A 215 -3.67 -3.08 4.60
N MET A 216 -4.14 -2.69 5.80
CA MET A 216 -5.23 -1.73 5.95
C MET A 216 -4.83 -0.34 5.44
N LEU A 217 -3.64 0.12 5.79
CA LEU A 217 -3.13 1.41 5.34
C LEU A 217 -2.88 1.42 3.82
N GLN A 218 -2.45 0.31 3.25
CA GLN A 218 -2.25 0.17 1.80
C GLN A 218 -3.55 0.40 1.00
N ILE A 219 -4.64 -0.27 1.39
CA ILE A 219 -5.92 -0.11 0.68
C ILE A 219 -6.51 1.29 0.88
N ILE A 220 -6.34 1.91 2.05
CA ILE A 220 -6.78 3.29 2.31
C ILE A 220 -6.03 4.27 1.40
N VAL A 221 -4.70 4.19 1.35
CA VAL A 221 -3.88 5.02 0.45
C VAL A 221 -4.29 4.81 -1.00
N GLY A 222 -4.46 3.55 -1.42
CA GLY A 222 -4.93 3.19 -2.75
C GLY A 222 -6.29 3.81 -3.07
N GLY A 223 -7.25 3.74 -2.14
CA GLY A 223 -8.59 4.33 -2.28
C GLY A 223 -8.57 5.84 -2.46
N VAL A 224 -7.76 6.54 -1.68
CA VAL A 224 -7.59 8.00 -1.78
C VAL A 224 -7.05 8.39 -3.16
N ILE A 225 -6.05 7.66 -3.68
CA ILE A 225 -5.47 7.90 -5.01
C ILE A 225 -6.48 7.63 -6.12
N ILE A 226 -7.23 6.52 -6.04
CA ILE A 226 -8.30 6.21 -7.01
C ILE A 226 -9.35 7.32 -6.99
N CYS A 227 -9.78 7.75 -5.80
CA CYS A 227 -10.78 8.80 -5.63
C CYS A 227 -10.33 10.11 -6.28
N PHE A 228 -9.09 10.54 -6.01
CA PHE A 228 -8.53 11.76 -6.59
C PHE A 228 -8.45 11.70 -8.12
N LEU A 229 -7.88 10.63 -8.68
CA LEU A 229 -7.72 10.52 -10.13
C LEU A 229 -9.08 10.41 -10.84
N MET A 230 -10.03 9.66 -10.29
CA MET A 230 -11.39 9.58 -10.85
C MET A 230 -12.13 10.92 -10.78
N TRP A 231 -12.00 11.63 -9.65
CA TRP A 231 -12.56 12.96 -9.50
C TRP A 231 -11.94 13.96 -10.50
N SER A 232 -10.62 13.91 -10.66
CA SER A 232 -9.88 14.71 -11.64
C SER A 232 -10.36 14.40 -13.08
N TYR A 233 -10.64 13.14 -13.40
CA TYR A 233 -11.18 12.75 -14.71
C TYR A 233 -12.58 13.31 -14.97
N LYS A 234 -13.44 13.38 -13.95
CA LYS A 234 -14.80 13.93 -14.09
C LYS A 234 -14.79 15.44 -14.20
N THR A 235 -14.00 16.11 -13.38
CA THR A 235 -14.02 17.58 -13.26
C THR A 235 -13.05 18.29 -14.17
N GLY A 236 -12.00 17.60 -14.68
CA GLY A 236 -10.89 18.20 -15.40
C GLY A 236 -9.96 19.06 -14.53
N LYS A 237 -10.19 19.09 -13.20
CA LYS A 237 -9.37 19.86 -12.26
C LYS A 237 -8.12 19.04 -11.87
N ARG A 238 -6.99 19.73 -11.75
CA ARG A 238 -5.70 19.14 -11.37
C ARG A 238 -5.37 19.26 -9.90
N TYR A 239 -6.10 20.11 -9.18
CA TYR A 239 -5.88 20.40 -7.77
C TYR A 239 -7.20 20.30 -7.01
N ILE A 240 -7.09 19.96 -5.75
CA ILE A 240 -8.21 19.96 -4.81
C ILE A 240 -8.24 21.27 -4.04
N SER A 241 -9.45 21.67 -3.61
CA SER A 241 -9.64 22.89 -2.81
C SER A 241 -9.00 22.75 -1.43
N LEU A 242 -8.60 23.85 -0.81
CA LEU A 242 -8.10 23.87 0.57
C LEU A 242 -9.10 23.23 1.54
N LYS A 243 -10.40 23.42 1.32
CA LYS A 243 -11.46 22.76 2.11
C LYS A 243 -11.35 21.23 2.00
N THR A 244 -11.13 20.70 0.79
CA THR A 244 -10.97 19.24 0.58
C THR A 244 -9.68 18.73 1.21
N ILE A 245 -8.59 19.51 1.15
CA ILE A 245 -7.34 19.18 1.85
C ILE A 245 -7.57 19.08 3.35
N GLY A 246 -8.29 20.04 3.94
CA GLY A 246 -8.66 20.01 5.36
C GLY A 246 -9.48 18.77 5.72
N ILE A 247 -10.46 18.38 4.90
CA ILE A 247 -11.24 17.15 5.12
C ILE A 247 -10.33 15.92 5.07
N LEU A 248 -9.42 15.82 4.08
CA LEU A 248 -8.48 14.70 3.99
C LEU A 248 -7.54 14.64 5.20
N ALA A 249 -7.08 15.79 5.70
CA ALA A 249 -6.26 15.87 6.90
C ALA A 249 -7.03 15.37 8.13
N VAL A 250 -8.29 15.80 8.32
CA VAL A 250 -9.15 15.28 9.40
C VAL A 250 -9.38 13.78 9.28
N CYS A 251 -9.64 13.26 8.07
CA CYS A 251 -9.77 11.82 7.83
C CYS A 251 -8.46 11.06 8.14
N ALA A 252 -7.31 11.63 7.80
CA ALA A 252 -6.01 11.05 8.12
C ALA A 252 -5.78 11.01 9.65
N CYS A 253 -6.09 12.09 10.37
CA CYS A 253 -6.03 12.12 11.83
C CYS A 253 -6.97 11.10 12.46
N ALA A 254 -8.22 10.99 11.98
CA ALA A 254 -9.14 9.96 12.44
C ALA A 254 -8.62 8.54 12.17
N GLY A 255 -7.98 8.32 11.02
CA GLY A 255 -7.31 7.06 10.68
C GLY A 255 -6.16 6.73 11.64
N LEU A 256 -5.36 7.71 12.05
CA LEU A 256 -4.30 7.53 13.05
C LEU A 256 -4.86 7.20 14.44
N VAL A 257 -5.97 7.82 14.83
CA VAL A 257 -6.68 7.51 16.08
C VAL A 257 -7.21 6.06 16.05
N LEU A 258 -7.84 5.65 14.95
CA LEU A 258 -8.28 4.26 14.76
C LEU A 258 -7.10 3.28 14.76
N PHE A 259 -5.97 3.65 14.16
CA PHE A 259 -4.74 2.85 14.19
C PHE A 259 -4.20 2.67 15.62
N TYR A 260 -4.31 3.70 16.47
CA TYR A 260 -3.95 3.62 17.89
C TYR A 260 -4.84 2.63 18.64
N PHE A 261 -6.16 2.79 18.55
CA PHE A 261 -7.11 1.91 19.23
C PHE A 261 -7.07 0.48 18.68
N SER A 262 -6.72 0.30 17.41
CA SER A 262 -6.57 -1.03 16.82
C SER A 262 -5.45 -1.86 17.44
N ALA A 263 -4.48 -1.24 18.12
CA ALA A 263 -3.38 -1.95 18.77
C ALA A 263 -3.87 -2.86 19.89
N SER A 264 -4.81 -2.39 20.71
CA SER A 264 -5.39 -3.18 21.82
C SER A 264 -6.22 -4.36 21.30
N LEU A 265 -6.90 -4.20 20.16
CA LEU A 265 -7.70 -5.27 19.56
C LEU A 265 -6.85 -6.47 19.10
N ILE A 266 -5.60 -6.25 18.75
CA ILE A 266 -4.65 -7.29 18.32
C ILE A 266 -3.67 -7.71 19.44
N GLY A 267 -4.06 -7.55 20.70
CA GLY A 267 -3.30 -8.02 21.85
C GLY A 267 -1.99 -7.26 22.14
N ARG A 268 -1.81 -6.07 21.58
CA ARG A 268 -0.65 -5.24 21.93
C ARG A 268 -0.99 -4.38 23.16
N VAL A 269 -0.27 -4.62 24.25
CA VAL A 269 -0.34 -3.73 25.41
C VAL A 269 0.22 -2.36 25.02
N ASN A 270 -0.63 -1.35 25.03
CA ASN A 270 -0.24 0.00 24.68
C ASN A 270 -0.04 0.82 25.94
N THR A 271 1.20 0.99 26.37
CA THR A 271 1.60 1.79 27.54
C THR A 271 1.78 3.26 27.23
N LYS A 272 1.72 3.66 25.95
CA LYS A 272 1.98 5.02 25.47
C LYS A 272 0.68 5.78 25.24
N GLY A 273 0.68 7.08 25.52
CA GLY A 273 -0.41 7.96 25.13
C GLY A 273 -0.56 8.07 23.60
N LEU A 274 -1.74 8.49 23.13
CA LEU A 274 -2.04 8.60 21.69
C LEU A 274 -0.97 9.38 20.90
N TRP A 275 -0.59 10.56 21.39
CA TRP A 275 0.41 11.42 20.73
C TRP A 275 1.79 10.77 20.70
N GLU A 276 2.23 10.23 21.83
CA GLU A 276 3.49 9.52 21.95
C GLU A 276 3.54 8.30 21.01
N TYR A 277 2.45 7.54 20.92
CA TYR A 277 2.34 6.39 20.04
C TYR A 277 2.45 6.77 18.57
N ILE A 278 1.71 7.80 18.13
CA ILE A 278 1.74 8.25 16.74
C ILE A 278 3.14 8.79 16.37
N THR A 279 3.69 9.66 17.20
CA THR A 279 5.03 10.25 16.93
C THR A 279 6.13 9.20 16.99
N PHE A 280 5.97 8.17 17.84
CA PHE A 280 6.85 7.01 17.87
C PHE A 280 6.83 6.27 16.52
N TYR A 281 5.66 5.81 16.08
CA TYR A 281 5.55 5.01 14.84
C TYR A 281 5.94 5.76 13.57
N CYS A 282 5.63 7.05 13.49
CA CYS A 282 5.95 7.85 12.32
C CYS A 282 7.40 8.35 12.30
N GLY A 283 8.03 8.53 13.48
CA GLY A 283 9.33 9.21 13.59
C GLY A 283 10.51 8.29 13.88
N CYS A 284 10.28 7.09 14.44
CA CYS A 284 11.38 6.21 14.91
C CYS A 284 12.34 5.80 13.77
N SER A 285 11.84 5.68 12.55
CA SER A 285 12.63 5.28 11.38
C SER A 285 13.79 6.23 11.07
N ILE A 286 13.63 7.52 11.36
CA ILE A 286 14.67 8.54 11.18
C ILE A 286 15.83 8.30 12.14
N GLU A 287 15.54 8.07 13.43
CA GLU A 287 16.58 7.78 14.41
C GLU A 287 17.16 6.37 14.24
N CYS A 288 16.37 5.38 13.88
CA CYS A 288 16.87 4.06 13.52
C CYS A 288 17.88 4.12 12.37
N LEU A 289 17.59 4.90 11.31
CA LEU A 289 18.55 5.14 10.23
C LEU A 289 19.81 5.87 10.73
N ASN A 290 19.66 6.84 11.61
CA ASN A 290 20.79 7.57 12.22
C ASN A 290 21.69 6.64 13.04
N GLN A 291 21.10 5.72 13.81
CA GLN A 291 21.85 4.72 14.56
C GLN A 291 22.47 3.64 13.66
N PHE A 292 21.83 3.31 12.53
CA PHE A 292 22.41 2.43 11.52
C PHE A 292 23.76 2.96 11.01
N PHE A 293 23.86 4.25 10.70
CA PHE A 293 25.14 4.83 10.27
C PHE A 293 26.18 4.89 11.37
N LYS A 294 25.79 4.98 12.64
CA LYS A 294 26.72 4.95 13.78
C LYS A 294 27.22 3.53 14.07
N ASN A 295 26.33 2.55 14.00
CA ASN A 295 26.60 1.15 14.31
C ASN A 295 25.96 0.27 13.22
N PRO A 296 26.58 0.16 12.04
CA PRO A 296 26.06 -0.69 10.98
C PRO A 296 26.15 -2.17 11.36
N PRO A 297 25.17 -3.00 10.99
CA PRO A 297 25.27 -4.44 11.17
C PRO A 297 26.35 -5.04 10.26
N MET A 298 26.78 -6.27 10.58
CA MET A 298 27.76 -6.97 9.75
C MET A 298 27.24 -7.13 8.31
N PRO A 299 28.10 -6.91 7.30
CA PRO A 299 27.74 -7.11 5.90
C PRO A 299 27.36 -8.57 5.64
N SER A 300 26.47 -8.79 4.70
CA SER A 300 26.05 -10.13 4.26
C SER A 300 26.67 -10.49 2.92
N ASN A 301 26.98 -11.77 2.73
CA ASN A 301 27.45 -12.30 1.45
C ASN A 301 26.28 -12.61 0.48
N ILE A 302 25.01 -12.40 0.92
CA ILE A 302 23.82 -12.63 0.09
C ILE A 302 23.53 -11.36 -0.68
N PHE A 303 23.54 -11.44 -2.02
CA PHE A 303 23.22 -10.31 -2.88
C PHE A 303 21.78 -9.82 -2.66
N GLY A 304 21.62 -8.55 -2.33
CA GLY A 304 20.31 -7.95 -2.09
C GLY A 304 19.54 -8.59 -0.92
N LYS A 305 20.23 -9.00 0.14
CA LYS A 305 19.66 -9.70 1.30
C LYS A 305 18.39 -9.06 1.82
N GLU A 306 18.40 -7.74 2.01
CA GLU A 306 17.28 -7.00 2.58
C GLU A 306 16.37 -6.41 1.49
N THR A 307 16.96 -5.87 0.43
CA THR A 307 16.25 -5.20 -0.68
C THR A 307 15.47 -6.18 -1.55
N LEU A 308 16.06 -7.35 -1.85
CA LEU A 308 15.48 -8.38 -2.71
C LEU A 308 14.97 -9.59 -1.90
N TYR A 309 14.52 -9.36 -0.68
CA TYR A 309 14.14 -10.41 0.26
C TYR A 309 13.21 -11.46 -0.34
N ASN A 310 12.09 -11.07 -0.95
CA ASN A 310 11.11 -12.01 -1.49
C ASN A 310 11.64 -12.78 -2.74
N LEU A 311 12.53 -12.16 -3.53
CA LEU A 311 13.22 -12.85 -4.60
C LEU A 311 14.17 -13.91 -4.05
N ASN A 312 15.00 -13.55 -3.08
CA ASN A 312 15.93 -14.44 -2.42
C ASN A 312 15.23 -15.62 -1.73
N LEU A 313 14.10 -15.34 -1.06
CA LEU A 313 13.28 -16.39 -0.46
C LEU A 313 12.74 -17.37 -1.51
N LYS A 314 12.37 -16.88 -2.70
CA LYS A 314 11.94 -17.75 -3.80
C LYS A 314 13.09 -18.56 -4.37
N LEU A 315 14.28 -17.97 -4.57
CA LEU A 315 15.47 -18.67 -5.03
C LEU A 315 15.87 -19.78 -4.04
N TYR A 316 15.77 -19.52 -2.74
CA TYR A 316 15.95 -20.52 -1.70
C TYR A 316 14.95 -21.69 -1.83
N THR A 317 13.65 -21.39 -2.00
CA THR A 317 12.62 -22.45 -2.16
C THR A 317 12.82 -23.29 -3.43
N LEU A 318 13.55 -22.77 -4.43
CA LEU A 318 13.92 -23.48 -5.65
C LEU A 318 15.27 -24.22 -5.52
N GLY A 319 15.94 -24.17 -4.35
CA GLY A 319 17.23 -24.78 -4.13
C GLY A 319 18.41 -24.08 -4.85
N LEU A 320 18.18 -22.84 -5.35
CA LEU A 320 19.19 -22.05 -6.07
C LEU A 320 20.01 -21.15 -5.15
N LEU A 321 19.60 -20.99 -3.91
CA LEU A 321 20.27 -20.16 -2.92
C LEU A 321 20.24 -20.87 -1.57
N ASP A 322 21.39 -20.98 -0.90
CA ASP A 322 21.46 -21.51 0.46
C ASP A 322 21.31 -20.38 1.46
N LEU A 323 20.17 -20.33 2.13
CA LEU A 323 19.90 -19.38 3.21
C LEU A 323 19.92 -20.11 4.54
N LYS A 324 20.67 -19.57 5.51
CA LYS A 324 20.66 -20.08 6.88
C LYS A 324 19.24 -19.96 7.46
N LYS A 325 18.88 -20.90 8.34
CA LYS A 325 17.55 -21.11 8.95
C LYS A 325 16.85 -19.88 9.55
N PHE A 326 17.56 -18.74 9.72
CA PHE A 326 17.07 -17.49 10.33
C PHE A 326 17.12 -16.30 9.35
N TYR A 327 16.66 -16.49 8.13
CA TYR A 327 16.50 -15.39 7.21
C TYR A 327 15.18 -14.64 7.55
N SER A 328 15.28 -13.49 8.21
CA SER A 328 14.12 -12.67 8.62
C SER A 328 14.00 -11.41 7.78
N ILE A 329 12.76 -11.05 7.45
CA ILE A 329 12.43 -9.74 6.84
C ILE A 329 12.54 -8.60 7.86
N HIS A 330 12.40 -8.92 9.15
CA HIS A 330 12.45 -7.94 10.22
C HIS A 330 13.88 -7.50 10.48
N LEU A 331 14.06 -6.17 10.54
CA LEU A 331 15.33 -5.56 10.88
C LEU A 331 15.53 -5.53 12.39
N GLU A 332 16.78 -5.30 12.82
CA GLU A 332 17.17 -5.27 14.23
C GLU A 332 16.48 -4.12 14.97
N PHE A 333 16.16 -4.36 16.25
CA PHE A 333 15.67 -3.30 17.13
C PHE A 333 16.81 -2.37 17.55
N ARG A 334 16.53 -1.06 17.61
CA ARG A 334 17.43 -0.03 18.12
C ARG A 334 16.91 0.53 19.43
N TYR A 335 17.85 0.85 20.31
CA TYR A 335 17.58 1.35 21.65
C TYR A 335 18.45 2.58 21.94
N TYR A 336 17.97 3.43 22.84
CA TYR A 336 18.75 4.47 23.49
C TYR A 336 18.65 4.22 25.00
N GLY A 337 19.72 3.69 25.60
CA GLY A 337 19.63 3.09 26.93
C GLY A 337 18.57 2.00 26.96
N ASP A 338 17.65 2.08 27.92
CA ASP A 338 16.50 1.17 28.03
C ASP A 338 15.29 1.56 27.19
N VAL A 339 15.35 2.73 26.52
CA VAL A 339 14.24 3.23 25.70
C VAL A 339 14.32 2.63 24.30
N MET A 340 13.29 1.84 23.95
CA MET A 340 13.16 1.29 22.59
C MET A 340 12.91 2.44 21.58
N VAL A 341 13.73 2.51 20.54
CA VAL A 341 13.53 3.41 19.39
C VAL A 341 12.68 2.74 18.33
N GLY A 342 12.93 1.46 18.02
CA GLY A 342 12.17 0.69 17.06
C GLY A 342 13.03 -0.23 16.18
N ASN A 343 12.37 -0.88 15.21
CA ASN A 343 13.02 -1.76 14.22
C ASN A 343 12.60 -1.43 12.78
N VAL A 344 12.02 -0.26 12.56
CA VAL A 344 11.68 0.25 11.23
C VAL A 344 12.66 1.36 10.84
N TYR A 345 13.03 1.37 9.57
CA TYR A 345 14.03 2.29 9.03
C TYR A 345 13.49 2.84 7.72
N THR A 346 14.06 3.94 7.23
CA THR A 346 13.74 4.42 5.89
C THR A 346 14.16 3.39 4.83
N ALA A 347 13.61 3.49 3.62
CA ALA A 347 13.98 2.62 2.51
C ALA A 347 15.50 2.62 2.23
N TYR A 348 16.16 3.74 2.48
CA TYR A 348 17.62 3.88 2.29
C TYR A 348 18.43 2.87 3.07
N ARG A 349 17.97 2.44 4.26
CA ARG A 349 18.66 1.46 5.09
C ARG A 349 18.94 0.17 4.33
N ARG A 350 17.90 -0.44 3.71
CA ARG A 350 18.03 -1.69 2.96
C ARG A 350 18.94 -1.54 1.74
N TRP A 351 18.77 -0.44 1.02
CA TRP A 351 19.51 -0.20 -0.22
C TRP A 351 20.98 0.09 0.03
N ILE A 352 21.29 0.88 1.06
CA ILE A 352 22.69 1.19 1.45
C ILE A 352 23.37 -0.03 2.04
N TYR A 353 22.65 -0.84 2.82
CA TYR A 353 23.22 -2.06 3.39
C TYR A 353 23.62 -3.05 2.29
N ASP A 354 22.76 -3.26 1.29
CA ASP A 354 22.98 -4.27 0.24
C ASP A 354 23.91 -3.76 -0.88
N PHE A 355 23.84 -2.48 -1.24
CA PHE A 355 24.44 -1.96 -2.48
C PHE A 355 25.25 -0.66 -2.27
N GLY A 356 25.42 -0.22 -1.04
CA GLY A 356 26.11 1.04 -0.72
C GLY A 356 25.36 2.29 -1.20
N PHE A 357 26.01 3.43 -1.10
CA PHE A 357 25.40 4.72 -1.46
C PHE A 357 25.08 4.82 -2.97
N VAL A 358 25.97 4.32 -3.82
CA VAL A 358 25.78 4.37 -5.29
C VAL A 358 24.57 3.52 -5.69
N GLY A 359 24.46 2.32 -5.11
CA GLY A 359 23.29 1.47 -5.34
C GLY A 359 22.00 2.09 -4.84
N ALA A 360 22.02 2.76 -3.70
CA ALA A 360 20.86 3.44 -3.16
C ALA A 360 20.38 4.58 -4.08
N VAL A 361 21.27 5.39 -4.63
CA VAL A 361 20.95 6.43 -5.62
C VAL A 361 20.34 5.79 -6.86
N PHE A 362 20.95 4.75 -7.41
CA PHE A 362 20.39 4.06 -8.58
C PHE A 362 18.98 3.51 -8.32
N LEU A 363 18.76 2.83 -7.21
CA LEU A 363 17.47 2.25 -6.83
C LEU A 363 16.42 3.34 -6.60
N GLN A 364 16.80 4.42 -5.91
CA GLN A 364 15.93 5.58 -5.71
C GLN A 364 15.51 6.21 -7.05
N GLY A 365 16.46 6.39 -7.96
CA GLY A 365 16.19 6.93 -9.29
C GLY A 365 15.22 6.08 -10.10
N VAL A 366 15.40 4.75 -10.10
CA VAL A 366 14.49 3.80 -10.78
C VAL A 366 13.09 3.87 -10.16
N MET A 367 12.98 3.84 -8.83
CA MET A 367 11.69 3.94 -8.15
C MET A 367 10.99 5.26 -8.50
N ALA A 368 11.69 6.39 -8.41
CA ALA A 368 11.17 7.70 -8.73
C ALA A 368 10.65 7.77 -10.19
N ALA A 369 11.43 7.21 -11.13
CA ALA A 369 11.06 7.17 -12.54
C ALA A 369 9.80 6.31 -12.78
N VAL A 370 9.77 5.09 -12.27
CA VAL A 370 8.63 4.16 -12.45
C VAL A 370 7.34 4.77 -11.91
N ILE A 371 7.36 5.22 -10.66
CA ILE A 371 6.17 5.81 -10.00
C ILE A 371 5.70 7.07 -10.73
N SER A 372 6.64 7.95 -11.12
CA SER A 372 6.28 9.21 -11.77
C SER A 372 5.77 9.03 -13.20
N ILE A 373 6.37 8.12 -13.99
CA ILE A 373 5.86 7.77 -15.32
C ILE A 373 4.45 7.19 -15.20
N PHE A 374 4.24 6.27 -14.27
CA PHE A 374 2.96 5.61 -14.11
C PHE A 374 1.87 6.61 -13.68
N TYR A 375 2.14 7.46 -12.67
CA TYR A 375 1.25 8.52 -12.25
C TYR A 375 0.86 9.45 -13.39
N ASN A 376 1.84 9.95 -14.13
CA ASN A 376 1.58 10.90 -15.22
C ASN A 376 0.82 10.24 -16.38
N LYS A 377 1.13 8.98 -16.74
CA LYS A 377 0.35 8.24 -17.73
C LYS A 377 -1.12 8.11 -17.32
N LEU A 378 -1.40 7.85 -16.06
CA LEU A 378 -2.77 7.80 -15.53
C LEU A 378 -3.40 9.19 -15.53
N LYS A 379 -2.73 10.17 -14.94
CA LYS A 379 -3.22 11.56 -14.83
C LYS A 379 -3.67 12.12 -16.16
N TYR A 380 -2.89 11.89 -17.22
CA TYR A 380 -3.17 12.36 -18.57
C TYR A 380 -3.90 11.35 -19.46
N ARG A 381 -4.39 10.25 -18.88
CA ARG A 381 -5.15 9.19 -19.60
C ARG A 381 -4.43 8.60 -20.81
N LYS A 382 -3.11 8.46 -20.75
CA LYS A 382 -2.29 7.86 -21.82
C LYS A 382 -2.24 6.33 -21.79
N VAL A 383 -3.20 5.69 -21.11
CA VAL A 383 -3.30 4.22 -21.01
C VAL A 383 -4.64 3.73 -21.56
N ARG A 384 -4.62 2.59 -22.27
CA ARG A 384 -5.82 2.04 -22.92
C ARG A 384 -6.85 1.53 -21.91
N ASN A 385 -6.44 0.76 -20.90
CA ASN A 385 -7.30 0.18 -19.87
C ASN A 385 -7.12 0.91 -18.54
N ILE A 386 -7.64 2.14 -18.45
CA ILE A 386 -7.45 3.01 -17.28
C ILE A 386 -7.80 2.31 -15.96
N GLY A 387 -8.88 1.52 -15.91
CA GLY A 387 -9.31 0.87 -14.67
C GLY A 387 -8.28 -0.13 -14.15
N PHE A 388 -7.80 -1.04 -15.01
CA PHE A 388 -6.73 -1.98 -14.65
C PHE A 388 -5.48 -1.26 -14.13
N TRP A 389 -4.99 -0.27 -14.90
CA TRP A 389 -3.78 0.46 -14.55
C TRP A 389 -3.95 1.31 -13.29
N LEU A 390 -5.16 1.82 -13.04
CA LEU A 390 -5.45 2.59 -11.84
C LEU A 390 -5.46 1.70 -10.58
N ILE A 391 -6.05 0.50 -10.67
CA ILE A 391 -6.00 -0.50 -9.59
C ILE A 391 -4.55 -0.90 -9.33
N LEU A 392 -3.77 -1.21 -10.37
CA LEU A 392 -2.37 -1.58 -10.23
C LEU A 392 -1.55 -0.43 -9.61
N TYR A 393 -1.75 0.80 -10.06
CA TYR A 393 -1.06 1.96 -9.49
C TYR A 393 -1.44 2.19 -8.03
N SER A 394 -2.71 2.04 -7.68
CA SER A 394 -3.17 2.19 -6.28
C SER A 394 -2.53 1.16 -5.35
N TYR A 395 -2.26 -0.05 -5.86
CA TYR A 395 -1.52 -1.09 -5.15
C TYR A 395 -0.02 -0.77 -5.01
N LEU A 396 0.56 -0.02 -5.96
CA LEU A 396 1.99 0.37 -5.95
C LEU A 396 2.29 1.62 -5.12
N ALA A 397 1.39 2.59 -5.16
CA ALA A 397 1.66 3.97 -4.73
C ALA A 397 1.87 4.14 -3.22
N TYR A 398 1.38 3.18 -2.39
CA TYR A 398 1.62 3.23 -0.96
C TYR A 398 3.12 3.22 -0.61
N THR A 399 3.98 2.63 -1.46
CA THR A 399 5.43 2.59 -1.23
C THR A 399 6.09 3.97 -1.21
N VAL A 400 5.48 4.96 -1.88
CA VAL A 400 5.89 6.36 -1.79
C VAL A 400 5.57 6.92 -0.41
N VAL A 401 4.36 6.61 0.09
CA VAL A 401 3.88 7.09 1.40
C VAL A 401 4.69 6.46 2.54
N PHE A 402 5.04 5.19 2.41
CA PHE A 402 5.75 4.42 3.44
C PHE A 402 7.27 4.36 3.23
N HIS A 403 7.80 5.09 2.27
CA HIS A 403 9.24 5.18 2.04
C HIS A 403 10.04 5.65 3.28
N PRO A 404 9.54 6.60 4.10
CA PRO A 404 10.19 6.94 5.36
C PRO A 404 10.14 5.83 6.41
N ILE A 405 9.34 4.78 6.22
CA ILE A 405 9.13 3.67 7.17
C ILE A 405 9.94 2.44 6.80
N ASP A 406 9.92 2.03 5.51
CA ASP A 406 10.68 0.86 5.02
C ASP A 406 10.79 0.83 3.49
N GLY A 407 11.74 0.03 2.98
CA GLY A 407 12.03 -0.17 1.56
C GLY A 407 11.09 -1.14 0.84
N TYR A 408 9.78 -0.98 0.97
CA TYR A 408 8.78 -1.91 0.42
C TYR A 408 8.81 -2.08 -1.10
N PHE A 409 9.25 -1.08 -1.86
CA PHE A 409 9.17 -1.10 -3.32
C PHE A 409 9.88 -2.32 -3.93
N TYR A 410 11.16 -2.51 -3.66
CA TYR A 410 11.92 -3.64 -4.20
C TYR A 410 11.60 -4.95 -3.49
N VAL A 411 11.41 -4.92 -2.17
CA VAL A 411 11.03 -6.10 -1.38
C VAL A 411 9.79 -6.77 -1.96
N GLN A 412 8.77 -5.99 -2.31
CA GLN A 412 7.48 -6.54 -2.76
C GLN A 412 7.39 -6.72 -4.27
N TYR A 413 7.92 -5.77 -5.05
CA TYR A 413 7.65 -5.75 -6.50
C TYR A 413 8.70 -6.49 -7.32
N VAL A 414 9.88 -6.76 -6.77
CA VAL A 414 10.83 -7.70 -7.36
C VAL A 414 10.58 -9.10 -6.77
N SER A 415 9.43 -9.68 -7.09
CA SER A 415 9.01 -10.96 -6.54
C SER A 415 8.09 -11.73 -7.50
N GLN A 416 8.11 -13.06 -7.44
CA GLN A 416 7.13 -13.90 -8.14
C GLN A 416 5.71 -13.57 -7.70
N THR A 417 5.52 -13.28 -6.42
CA THR A 417 4.23 -12.90 -5.84
C THR A 417 3.63 -11.68 -6.54
N PHE A 418 4.45 -10.68 -6.86
CA PHE A 418 3.96 -9.50 -7.58
C PHE A 418 3.55 -9.83 -9.01
N ILE A 419 4.34 -10.63 -9.74
CA ILE A 419 3.98 -11.05 -11.10
C ILE A 419 2.63 -11.76 -11.12
N THR A 420 2.43 -12.72 -10.20
CA THR A 420 1.13 -13.41 -10.07
C THR A 420 0.00 -12.47 -9.68
N THR A 421 0.27 -11.48 -8.81
CA THR A 421 -0.70 -10.45 -8.42
C THR A 421 -1.15 -9.62 -9.63
N VAL A 422 -0.22 -9.19 -10.48
CA VAL A 422 -0.55 -8.42 -11.71
C VAL A 422 -1.43 -9.24 -12.65
N ILE A 423 -1.09 -10.53 -12.85
CA ILE A 423 -1.89 -11.44 -13.68
C ILE A 423 -3.29 -11.61 -13.08
N LEU A 424 -3.40 -11.81 -11.76
CA LEU A 424 -4.68 -11.94 -11.08
C LEU A 424 -5.51 -10.66 -11.14
N ILE A 425 -4.91 -9.47 -10.96
CA ILE A 425 -5.61 -8.20 -11.17
C ILE A 425 -6.20 -8.12 -12.58
N TRP A 426 -5.41 -8.53 -13.60
CA TRP A 426 -5.86 -8.50 -14.98
C TRP A 426 -7.03 -9.47 -15.21
N LEU A 427 -6.94 -10.72 -14.75
CA LEU A 427 -7.99 -11.74 -14.87
C LEU A 427 -9.27 -11.32 -14.13
N MET A 428 -9.13 -10.87 -12.88
CA MET A 428 -10.28 -10.47 -12.07
C MET A 428 -10.91 -9.17 -12.58
N TYR A 429 -10.10 -8.18 -13.02
CA TYR A 429 -10.62 -6.99 -13.66
C TYR A 429 -11.41 -7.34 -14.92
N TRP A 430 -10.88 -8.25 -15.75
CA TRP A 430 -11.58 -8.74 -16.91
C TRP A 430 -12.90 -9.42 -16.51
N PHE A 431 -12.89 -10.32 -15.52
CA PHE A 431 -14.08 -11.03 -15.04
C PHE A 431 -15.16 -10.06 -14.53
N PHE A 432 -14.80 -9.12 -13.65
CA PHE A 432 -15.77 -8.21 -13.03
C PHE A 432 -16.25 -7.12 -13.99
N VAL A 433 -15.35 -6.51 -14.75
CA VAL A 433 -15.63 -5.28 -15.51
C VAL A 433 -15.95 -5.54 -16.97
N ASN A 434 -15.26 -6.48 -17.62
CA ASN A 434 -15.36 -6.66 -19.07
C ASN A 434 -16.28 -7.83 -19.45
N MET A 435 -16.32 -8.91 -18.66
CA MET A 435 -17.14 -10.08 -18.97
C MET A 435 -18.60 -9.81 -18.62
N LYS A 436 -19.49 -9.88 -19.62
CA LYS A 436 -20.94 -9.85 -19.46
C LYS A 436 -21.51 -11.20 -19.87
N ILE A 437 -22.40 -11.74 -19.04
CA ILE A 437 -23.15 -12.95 -19.33
C ILE A 437 -24.61 -12.54 -19.50
N GLU A 438 -25.16 -12.78 -20.66
CA GLU A 438 -26.56 -12.56 -20.96
C GLU A 438 -27.20 -13.91 -21.32
N TYR A 439 -28.38 -14.18 -20.75
CA TYR A 439 -29.19 -15.34 -21.08
C TYR A 439 -30.37 -14.88 -21.92
N LYS A 440 -30.28 -15.11 -23.24
CA LYS A 440 -31.33 -14.82 -24.20
C LYS A 440 -31.37 -16.00 -25.16
N ASN A 441 -32.35 -16.91 -25.01
CA ASN A 441 -32.47 -18.12 -25.83
C ASN A 441 -31.21 -18.99 -25.96
N GLY A 442 -30.42 -19.04 -24.89
CA GLY A 442 -29.09 -19.68 -24.79
C GLY A 442 -28.08 -18.83 -24.03
N LEU A 443 -27.02 -19.45 -23.55
CA LEU A 443 -25.93 -18.75 -22.83
C LEU A 443 -25.07 -17.95 -23.81
N ILE A 444 -25.10 -16.62 -23.72
CA ILE A 444 -24.27 -15.74 -24.53
C ILE A 444 -23.23 -15.11 -23.60
N ILE A 445 -21.95 -15.38 -23.85
CA ILE A 445 -20.82 -14.78 -23.10
C ILE A 445 -20.18 -13.73 -23.98
N HIS A 446 -20.28 -12.46 -23.58
CA HIS A 446 -19.57 -11.37 -24.21
C HIS A 446 -18.20 -11.22 -23.55
N ILE A 447 -17.14 -11.62 -24.26
CA ILE A 447 -15.75 -11.59 -23.75
C ILE A 447 -15.12 -10.21 -23.95
N ASN A 448 -15.53 -9.47 -24.97
CA ASN A 448 -15.10 -8.10 -25.24
C ASN A 448 -16.08 -7.45 -26.24
N LYS A 449 -16.00 -6.11 -26.46
CA LYS A 449 -16.86 -5.43 -27.45
C LYS A 449 -16.84 -6.08 -28.86
N ASN A 450 -15.80 -6.85 -29.19
CA ASN A 450 -15.56 -7.45 -30.49
C ASN A 450 -15.55 -8.99 -30.52
N ILE A 451 -15.73 -9.67 -29.39
CA ILE A 451 -15.73 -11.13 -29.33
C ILE A 451 -17.04 -11.56 -28.67
N ARG A 452 -17.93 -12.14 -29.47
CA ARG A 452 -19.20 -12.71 -29.08
C ARG A 452 -19.11 -14.22 -29.28
N ILE A 453 -19.19 -14.99 -28.19
CA ILE A 453 -19.34 -16.45 -28.26
C ILE A 453 -20.83 -16.73 -28.23
N GLU A 454 -21.40 -17.15 -29.36
CA GLU A 454 -22.76 -17.56 -29.47
C GLU A 454 -22.87 -19.07 -29.29
N LYS A 455 -23.81 -19.48 -28.41
CA LYS A 455 -24.44 -20.80 -28.28
C LYS A 455 -23.58 -21.95 -27.73
N PHE A 456 -23.72 -22.21 -26.44
CA PHE A 456 -23.83 -23.58 -25.95
C PHE A 456 -25.33 -23.98 -25.98
N HIS A 457 -25.74 -24.73 -26.94
CA HIS A 457 -27.03 -25.45 -26.88
C HIS A 457 -26.86 -26.59 -25.90
N LEU A 458 -27.46 -26.48 -24.71
CA LEU A 458 -27.77 -27.64 -23.91
C LEU A 458 -28.87 -28.42 -24.70
N VAL A 459 -28.43 -29.42 -25.43
CA VAL A 459 -29.35 -30.43 -25.99
C VAL A 459 -30.03 -31.11 -24.79
N ARG A 460 -31.27 -30.74 -24.50
CA ARG A 460 -32.14 -31.58 -23.68
C ARG A 460 -32.35 -32.87 -24.46
N SER A 461 -31.66 -33.94 -24.08
CA SER A 461 -32.12 -35.30 -24.43
C SER A 461 -33.49 -35.49 -23.81
N LYS A 462 -34.47 -35.77 -24.69
CA LYS A 462 -35.78 -36.26 -24.31
C LYS A 462 -35.67 -37.63 -23.66
#